data_b5ce5f3960dc6d39004eaf81a7e03b08
#
_entry.id   b5ce5f3960dc6d39004eaf81a7e03b08
#
_cell.length_a   1.000
_cell.length_b   1.000
_cell.length_c   1.000
_cell.angle_alpha   90.00
_cell.angle_beta   90.00
_cell.angle_gamma   90.00
#
_symmetry.space_group_name_H-M   'P 1'
#
loop_
_entity.id
_entity.type
_entity.pdbx_description
1 polymer ?
#
loop_
_entity_poly.entity_id
_entity_poly.type
_entity_poly.pdbx_seq_one_letter_code
_entity_poly.pdbx_strand_id
1 'polypeptide(L)'
;MIYSRVEGTGRYLPSKMMTNFDLEKLVDTNDEWIKTRTGVERRHIAGADQATSDLGYEAAKKAIENAGIDKEDIDLIIIGTTTPDYVFPNTGTLIQDRLGIHGCPAFSVEAACSGFIYALSVADKFIQTGGTKCALVIGAEVMTSLIDWSDRSTCVLFGDGAGAMILKPSSETGILDCKLGSDGKYKDLLLYPAGPSKDFKKIGTGEAKLIMSGSDVFKVAVRTLGHAAEEALKSNNVNKEELDWLVPHQANLRIIQATAKRLELPLEKVILTVQDHGNTSAASIPMALDVGIRDGRIQRGQLVLMEAFGGGFTWGTVLMRY
;
A
#
# COMPACT_ATOMS: atom_id res chain seq x y z
N MET A 1 -3.35 -27.71 -7.52
CA MET A 1 -3.04 -26.28 -7.82
C MET A 1 -2.22 -25.77 -6.65
N ILE A 2 -1.18 -24.98 -6.90
CA ILE A 2 -0.38 -24.35 -5.84
C ILE A 2 -0.89 -22.94 -5.67
N TYR A 3 -1.18 -22.54 -4.44
CA TYR A 3 -1.58 -21.18 -4.06
C TYR A 3 -0.44 -20.50 -3.31
N SER A 4 -0.39 -19.18 -3.37
CA SER A 4 0.43 -18.39 -2.48
C SER A 4 -0.35 -18.12 -1.20
N ARG A 5 0.18 -18.51 -0.05
CA ARG A 5 -0.45 -18.32 1.26
C ARG A 5 0.34 -17.33 2.10
N VAL A 6 -0.38 -16.48 2.81
CA VAL A 6 0.22 -15.53 3.76
C VAL A 6 0.61 -16.27 5.04
N GLU A 7 1.89 -16.28 5.36
CA GLU A 7 2.42 -16.91 6.58
C GLU A 7 2.67 -15.90 7.70
N GLY A 8 3.04 -14.67 7.35
CA GLY A 8 3.26 -13.62 8.34
C GLY A 8 3.11 -12.23 7.77
N THR A 9 2.81 -11.29 8.65
CA THR A 9 2.68 -9.86 8.31
C THR A 9 3.44 -9.01 9.31
N GLY A 10 3.80 -7.79 8.90
CA GLY A 10 4.44 -6.83 9.78
C GLY A 10 4.22 -5.42 9.28
N ARG A 11 4.20 -4.45 10.18
CA ARG A 11 4.11 -3.02 9.85
C ARG A 11 5.06 -2.18 10.65
N TYR A 12 5.41 -1.05 10.08
CA TYR A 12 6.19 -0.02 10.76
C TYR A 12 5.61 1.37 10.49
N LEU A 13 5.51 2.15 11.54
CA LEU A 13 5.18 3.58 11.52
C LEU A 13 6.33 4.34 12.15
N PRO A 14 6.83 5.41 11.54
CA PRO A 14 7.79 6.31 12.18
C PRO A 14 7.28 6.83 13.52
N SER A 15 8.17 7.08 14.46
CA SER A 15 7.79 7.52 15.83
C SER A 15 7.20 8.93 15.87
N LYS A 16 7.63 9.80 14.96
CA LYS A 16 7.11 11.18 14.88
C LYS A 16 5.69 11.17 14.32
N MET A 17 4.75 11.57 15.13
CA MET A 17 3.34 11.73 14.79
C MET A 17 3.01 13.21 14.60
N MET A 18 2.21 13.53 13.59
CA MET A 18 1.66 14.84 13.32
C MET A 18 0.12 14.76 13.33
N THR A 19 -0.51 15.57 14.14
CA THR A 19 -1.98 15.69 14.26
C THR A 19 -2.52 16.76 13.32
N ASN A 20 -3.85 16.81 13.17
CA ASN A 20 -4.49 17.90 12.44
C ASN A 20 -4.26 19.27 13.11
N PHE A 21 -4.19 19.32 14.46
CA PHE A 21 -3.86 20.54 15.22
C PHE A 21 -2.44 21.06 14.94
N ASP A 22 -1.52 20.19 14.57
CA ASP A 22 -0.19 20.62 14.14
C ASP A 22 -0.23 21.22 12.75
N LEU A 23 -1.08 20.69 11.84
CA LEU A 23 -1.29 21.25 10.50
C LEU A 23 -1.98 22.61 10.52
N GLU A 24 -2.88 22.88 11.48
CA GLU A 24 -3.51 24.20 11.66
C GLU A 24 -2.48 25.34 11.85
N LYS A 25 -1.29 25.00 12.36
CA LYS A 25 -0.18 25.94 12.55
C LYS A 25 0.60 26.22 11.26
N LEU A 26 0.43 25.38 10.23
CA LEU A 26 1.18 25.44 8.99
C LEU A 26 0.38 25.99 7.81
N VAL A 27 -0.92 25.63 7.73
CA VAL A 27 -1.80 25.99 6.61
C VAL A 27 -3.19 26.39 7.13
N ASP A 28 -3.93 27.14 6.31
CA ASP A 28 -5.32 27.54 6.60
C ASP A 28 -6.26 26.33 6.54
N THR A 29 -6.40 25.62 7.65
CA THR A 29 -7.22 24.40 7.82
C THR A 29 -7.67 24.27 9.28
N ASN A 30 -8.50 23.25 9.56
CA ASN A 30 -8.82 22.83 10.93
C ASN A 30 -9.12 21.32 11.00
N ASP A 31 -9.08 20.77 12.21
CA ASP A 31 -9.29 19.34 12.48
C ASP A 31 -10.62 18.83 11.92
N GLU A 32 -11.72 19.56 12.15
CA GLU A 32 -13.05 19.18 11.67
C GLU A 32 -13.12 19.10 10.15
N TRP A 33 -12.52 20.08 9.45
CA TRP A 33 -12.47 20.09 8.00
C TRP A 33 -11.69 18.90 7.45
N ILE A 34 -10.52 18.60 8.02
CA ILE A 34 -9.67 17.48 7.59
C ILE A 34 -10.42 16.16 7.82
N LYS A 35 -10.95 15.92 9.02
CA LYS A 35 -11.71 14.71 9.35
C LYS A 35 -12.92 14.50 8.43
N THR A 36 -13.72 15.52 8.23
CA THR A 36 -14.92 15.44 7.39
C THR A 36 -14.58 15.12 5.93
N ARG A 37 -13.46 15.66 5.42
CA ARG A 37 -13.07 15.54 4.02
C ARG A 37 -12.28 14.28 3.73
N THR A 38 -11.48 13.82 4.68
CA THR A 38 -10.47 12.79 4.45
C THR A 38 -10.60 11.59 5.38
N GLY A 39 -11.15 11.77 6.56
CA GLY A 39 -11.13 10.79 7.64
C GLY A 39 -9.82 10.77 8.44
N VAL A 40 -8.81 11.55 8.05
CA VAL A 40 -7.48 11.53 8.70
C VAL A 40 -7.51 12.37 9.97
N GLU A 41 -7.03 11.83 11.08
CA GLU A 41 -6.83 12.51 12.36
C GLU A 41 -5.35 12.77 12.66
N ARG A 42 -4.51 11.81 12.25
CA ARG A 42 -3.06 11.88 12.44
C ARG A 42 -2.32 11.13 11.33
N ARG A 43 -1.05 11.43 11.18
CA ARG A 43 -0.13 10.75 10.26
C ARG A 43 1.24 10.65 10.90
N HIS A 44 2.03 9.69 10.42
CA HIS A 44 3.40 9.52 10.86
C HIS A 44 4.36 10.09 9.82
N ILE A 45 5.46 10.66 10.28
CA ILE A 45 6.45 11.35 9.47
C ILE A 45 7.80 10.70 9.71
N ALA A 46 8.47 10.28 8.67
CA ALA A 46 9.82 9.73 8.74
C ALA A 46 10.80 10.74 9.34
N GLY A 47 11.73 10.27 10.15
CA GLY A 47 12.84 11.08 10.65
C GLY A 47 13.75 11.53 9.50
N ALA A 48 14.54 12.58 9.73
CA ALA A 48 15.47 13.09 8.72
C ALA A 48 16.55 12.07 8.29
N ASP A 49 16.78 11.07 9.12
CA ASP A 49 17.71 9.96 8.94
C ASP A 49 17.04 8.67 8.46
N GLN A 50 15.74 8.70 8.17
CA GLN A 50 14.96 7.55 7.70
C GLN A 50 14.59 7.70 6.23
N ALA A 51 14.96 6.71 5.43
CA ALA A 51 14.53 6.52 4.05
C ALA A 51 13.53 5.37 3.92
N THR A 52 13.01 5.14 2.74
CA THR A 52 12.03 4.10 2.47
C THR A 52 12.54 2.68 2.82
N SER A 53 13.82 2.41 2.57
CA SER A 53 14.43 1.12 2.97
C SER A 53 14.48 0.91 4.48
N ASP A 54 14.63 1.99 5.28
CA ASP A 54 14.60 1.89 6.74
C ASP A 54 13.24 1.44 7.25
N LEU A 55 12.17 2.06 6.72
CA LEU A 55 10.80 1.71 7.08
C LEU A 55 10.47 0.28 6.63
N GLY A 56 10.82 -0.05 5.38
CA GLY A 56 10.61 -1.39 4.80
C GLY A 56 11.34 -2.49 5.57
N TYR A 57 12.57 -2.23 6.00
CA TYR A 57 13.36 -3.16 6.83
C TYR A 57 12.67 -3.48 8.17
N GLU A 58 12.17 -2.46 8.88
CA GLU A 58 11.49 -2.65 10.15
C GLU A 58 10.17 -3.42 10.01
N ALA A 59 9.42 -3.18 8.93
CA ALA A 59 8.23 -3.96 8.62
C ALA A 59 8.57 -5.41 8.26
N ALA A 60 9.60 -5.61 7.44
CA ALA A 60 10.08 -6.94 7.03
C ALA A 60 10.51 -7.79 8.22
N LYS A 61 11.29 -7.26 9.16
CA LYS A 61 11.67 -7.96 10.41
C LYS A 61 10.46 -8.51 11.15
N LYS A 62 9.43 -7.67 11.33
CA LYS A 62 8.20 -8.07 12.03
C LYS A 62 7.41 -9.14 11.25
N ALA A 63 7.43 -9.08 9.92
CA ALA A 63 6.78 -10.09 9.08
C ALA A 63 7.50 -11.44 9.18
N ILE A 64 8.83 -11.46 9.15
CA ILE A 64 9.67 -12.65 9.32
C ILE A 64 9.45 -13.27 10.70
N GLU A 65 9.51 -12.45 11.76
CA GLU A 65 9.26 -12.88 13.14
C GLU A 65 7.84 -13.47 13.28
N ASN A 66 6.83 -12.80 12.72
CA ASN A 66 5.44 -13.26 12.79
C ASN A 66 5.21 -14.56 11.99
N ALA A 67 5.90 -14.75 10.89
CA ALA A 67 5.86 -15.98 10.11
C ALA A 67 6.59 -17.15 10.81
N GLY A 68 7.43 -16.88 11.79
CA GLY A 68 8.24 -17.89 12.48
C GLY A 68 9.22 -18.62 11.56
N ILE A 69 9.79 -17.92 10.56
CA ILE A 69 10.71 -18.46 9.58
C ILE A 69 12.13 -17.95 9.81
N ASP A 70 13.11 -18.69 9.30
CA ASP A 70 14.45 -18.17 9.16
C ASP A 70 14.51 -17.23 7.96
N LYS A 71 15.22 -16.10 8.12
CA LYS A 71 15.37 -15.12 7.02
C LYS A 71 16.06 -15.71 5.79
N GLU A 72 16.90 -16.71 5.98
CA GLU A 72 17.60 -17.47 4.94
C GLU A 72 16.66 -18.30 4.06
N ASP A 73 15.43 -18.57 4.53
CA ASP A 73 14.40 -19.21 3.70
C ASP A 73 13.89 -18.29 2.57
N ILE A 74 14.09 -16.98 2.70
CA ILE A 74 13.58 -16.00 1.72
C ILE A 74 14.40 -16.09 0.43
N ASP A 75 13.74 -16.46 -0.64
CA ASP A 75 14.33 -16.63 -1.98
C ASP A 75 13.83 -15.62 -3.01
N LEU A 76 12.99 -14.64 -2.58
CA LEU A 76 12.52 -13.52 -3.39
C LEU A 76 12.14 -12.33 -2.52
N ILE A 77 12.58 -11.11 -2.87
CA ILE A 77 12.19 -9.86 -2.23
C ILE A 77 11.63 -8.92 -3.29
N ILE A 78 10.38 -8.47 -3.10
CA ILE A 78 9.75 -7.47 -3.98
C ILE A 78 9.19 -6.34 -3.14
N ILE A 79 9.51 -5.10 -3.50
CA ILE A 79 8.95 -3.91 -2.85
C ILE A 79 8.16 -3.06 -3.84
N GLY A 80 6.94 -2.69 -3.45
CA GLY A 80 6.16 -1.62 -4.10
C GLY A 80 6.49 -0.28 -3.45
N THR A 81 7.07 0.64 -4.22
CA THR A 81 7.38 2.00 -3.76
C THR A 81 7.44 3.00 -4.91
N THR A 82 7.04 4.23 -4.63
CA THR A 82 7.22 5.40 -5.53
C THR A 82 8.19 6.44 -4.94
N THR A 83 8.70 6.16 -3.74
CA THR A 83 9.69 6.99 -3.03
C THR A 83 10.97 6.20 -2.73
N PRO A 84 11.67 5.65 -3.77
CA PRO A 84 12.87 4.87 -3.54
C PRO A 84 13.98 5.74 -2.95
N ASP A 85 14.88 5.13 -2.17
CA ASP A 85 16.05 5.80 -1.57
C ASP A 85 16.95 6.41 -2.64
N TYR A 86 17.19 5.66 -3.70
CA TYR A 86 18.06 6.02 -4.83
C TYR A 86 17.41 5.65 -6.16
N VAL A 87 17.91 6.22 -7.24
CA VAL A 87 17.59 5.74 -8.59
C VAL A 87 18.11 4.31 -8.78
N PHE A 88 19.31 4.03 -8.29
CA PHE A 88 19.93 2.71 -8.12
C PHE A 88 21.01 2.80 -7.03
N PRO A 89 21.28 1.74 -6.26
CA PRO A 89 20.60 0.44 -6.26
C PRO A 89 19.12 0.57 -5.87
N ASN A 90 18.29 -0.44 -6.24
CA ASN A 90 16.88 -0.42 -5.89
C ASN A 90 16.66 -0.65 -4.38
N THR A 91 15.56 -0.14 -3.84
CA THR A 91 15.21 -0.22 -2.41
C THR A 91 15.12 -1.67 -1.90
N GLY A 92 14.70 -2.62 -2.75
CA GLY A 92 14.66 -4.04 -2.38
C GLY A 92 16.04 -4.62 -2.05
N THR A 93 17.09 -4.24 -2.80
CA THR A 93 18.46 -4.69 -2.51
C THR A 93 19.04 -4.04 -1.25
N LEU A 94 18.63 -2.80 -0.92
CA LEU A 94 19.03 -2.14 0.33
C LEU A 94 18.42 -2.87 1.55
N ILE A 95 17.15 -3.26 1.45
CA ILE A 95 16.48 -4.05 2.50
C ILE A 95 17.11 -5.43 2.61
N GLN A 96 17.42 -6.08 1.48
CA GLN A 96 18.10 -7.38 1.43
C GLN A 96 19.42 -7.36 2.20
N ASP A 97 20.26 -6.36 1.92
CA ASP A 97 21.57 -6.20 2.59
C ASP A 97 21.40 -6.02 4.11
N ARG A 98 20.48 -5.14 4.53
CA ARG A 98 20.19 -4.90 5.96
C ARG A 98 19.64 -6.12 6.69
N LEU A 99 18.87 -6.95 6.02
CA LEU A 99 18.41 -8.25 6.55
C LEU A 99 19.53 -9.28 6.61
N GLY A 100 20.64 -9.03 5.92
CA GLY A 100 21.73 -10.00 5.77
C GLY A 100 21.33 -11.24 4.94
N ILE A 101 20.41 -11.05 3.98
CA ILE A 101 19.98 -12.09 3.04
C ILE A 101 20.81 -11.94 1.76
N HIS A 102 21.30 -13.05 1.21
CA HIS A 102 22.18 -13.03 0.05
C HIS A 102 21.70 -13.97 -1.06
N GLY A 103 21.96 -13.58 -2.31
CA GLY A 103 21.81 -14.44 -3.49
C GLY A 103 20.40 -14.57 -4.07
N CYS A 104 19.34 -14.14 -3.37
CA CYS A 104 18.00 -14.12 -3.94
C CYS A 104 17.74 -12.86 -4.79
N PRO A 105 16.86 -12.92 -5.79
CA PRO A 105 16.36 -11.72 -6.48
C PRO A 105 15.73 -10.73 -5.53
N ALA A 106 16.09 -9.44 -5.65
CA ALA A 106 15.49 -8.33 -4.92
C ALA A 106 15.29 -7.15 -5.86
N PHE A 107 14.05 -6.67 -6.01
CA PHE A 107 13.72 -5.58 -6.93
C PHE A 107 12.52 -4.77 -6.49
N SER A 108 12.37 -3.58 -7.08
CA SER A 108 11.25 -2.67 -6.84
C SER A 108 10.26 -2.71 -7.99
N VAL A 109 8.97 -2.55 -7.65
CA VAL A 109 7.87 -2.35 -8.59
C VAL A 109 7.29 -0.96 -8.36
N GLU A 110 7.15 -0.18 -9.43
CA GLU A 110 6.53 1.14 -9.38
C GLU A 110 5.12 1.08 -10.00
N ALA A 111 4.11 1.40 -9.22
CA ALA A 111 2.72 1.56 -9.63
C ALA A 111 1.98 2.49 -8.65
N ALA A 112 2.66 3.50 -8.13
CA ALA A 112 2.16 4.45 -7.14
C ALA A 112 1.44 3.74 -5.98
N CYS A 113 0.26 4.22 -5.55
CA CYS A 113 -0.49 3.61 -4.44
C CYS A 113 -0.91 2.15 -4.69
N SER A 114 -0.88 1.68 -5.94
CA SER A 114 -1.14 0.28 -6.30
C SER A 114 0.12 -0.60 -6.21
N GLY A 115 1.28 -0.04 -5.90
CA GLY A 115 2.59 -0.71 -5.95
C GLY A 115 2.64 -2.01 -5.16
N PHE A 116 2.03 -2.06 -3.96
CA PHE A 116 1.97 -3.30 -3.19
C PHE A 116 1.13 -4.40 -3.88
N ILE A 117 -0.03 -4.07 -4.43
CA ILE A 117 -0.88 -5.03 -5.15
C ILE A 117 -0.15 -5.58 -6.40
N TYR A 118 0.59 -4.72 -7.11
CA TYR A 118 1.42 -5.13 -8.23
C TYR A 118 2.56 -6.05 -7.79
N ALA A 119 3.29 -5.67 -6.73
CA ALA A 119 4.36 -6.49 -6.15
C ALA A 119 3.85 -7.85 -5.67
N LEU A 120 2.69 -7.88 -5.01
CA LEU A 120 2.02 -9.08 -4.53
C LEU A 120 1.61 -10.00 -5.70
N SER A 121 1.04 -9.42 -6.77
CA SER A 121 0.69 -10.17 -7.98
C SER A 121 1.92 -10.80 -8.65
N VAL A 122 3.05 -10.09 -8.71
CA VAL A 122 4.30 -10.64 -9.25
C VAL A 122 4.80 -11.79 -8.39
N ALA A 123 4.87 -11.63 -7.07
CA ALA A 123 5.31 -12.67 -6.14
C ALA A 123 4.42 -13.93 -6.23
N ASP A 124 3.10 -13.75 -6.35
CA ASP A 124 2.15 -14.84 -6.54
C ASP A 124 2.48 -15.68 -7.79
N LYS A 125 2.83 -15.04 -8.91
CA LYS A 125 3.18 -15.77 -10.13
C LYS A 125 4.50 -16.51 -10.00
N PHE A 126 5.51 -15.96 -9.31
CA PHE A 126 6.74 -16.66 -9.01
C PHE A 126 6.50 -17.93 -8.17
N ILE A 127 5.62 -17.85 -7.16
CA ILE A 127 5.26 -19.00 -6.33
C ILE A 127 4.47 -20.04 -7.14
N GLN A 128 3.42 -19.63 -7.87
CA GLN A 128 2.57 -20.53 -8.64
C GLN A 128 3.35 -21.29 -9.73
N THR A 129 4.39 -20.69 -10.30
CA THR A 129 5.25 -21.33 -11.32
C THR A 129 6.39 -22.16 -10.71
N GLY A 130 6.52 -22.21 -9.39
CA GLY A 130 7.56 -22.97 -8.69
C GLY A 130 8.93 -22.28 -8.66
N GLY A 131 9.00 -21.01 -9.09
CA GLY A 131 10.24 -20.22 -9.09
C GLY A 131 10.65 -19.70 -7.71
N THR A 132 9.74 -19.72 -6.73
CA THR A 132 9.95 -19.19 -5.37
C THR A 132 9.22 -20.05 -4.34
N LYS A 133 9.87 -20.26 -3.20
CA LYS A 133 9.35 -21.01 -2.04
C LYS A 133 9.03 -20.11 -0.86
N CYS A 134 9.62 -18.94 -0.79
CA CYS A 134 9.39 -17.97 0.28
C CYS A 134 9.62 -16.55 -0.24
N ALA A 135 8.56 -15.81 -0.48
CA ALA A 135 8.62 -14.42 -0.93
C ALA A 135 8.37 -13.44 0.20
N LEU A 136 9.20 -12.42 0.29
CA LEU A 136 8.98 -11.22 1.10
C LEU A 136 8.45 -10.12 0.18
N VAL A 137 7.20 -9.70 0.41
CA VAL A 137 6.55 -8.63 -0.35
C VAL A 137 6.34 -7.42 0.57
N ILE A 138 6.80 -6.25 0.14
CA ILE A 138 6.82 -5.04 0.95
C ILE A 138 6.09 -3.92 0.20
N GLY A 139 5.36 -3.08 0.94
CA GLY A 139 4.92 -1.76 0.50
C GLY A 139 5.50 -0.74 1.47
N ALA A 140 6.31 0.20 1.01
CA ALA A 140 6.93 1.20 1.88
C ALA A 140 7.05 2.55 1.18
N GLU A 141 6.79 3.63 1.92
CA GLU A 141 6.79 4.99 1.37
C GLU A 141 7.20 6.04 2.39
N VAL A 142 7.92 7.04 1.90
CA VAL A 142 8.15 8.33 2.56
C VAL A 142 7.45 9.41 1.73
N MET A 143 6.10 9.40 1.76
CA MET A 143 5.26 10.31 0.95
C MET A 143 5.44 11.76 1.33
N THR A 144 5.80 12.02 2.58
CA THR A 144 5.99 13.38 3.10
C THR A 144 7.17 14.11 2.48
N SER A 145 8.08 13.38 1.80
CA SER A 145 9.19 13.96 1.03
C SER A 145 8.74 14.59 -0.31
N LEU A 146 7.55 14.24 -0.81
CA LEU A 146 7.05 14.69 -2.11
C LEU A 146 6.00 15.81 -2.01
N ILE A 147 5.47 16.09 -0.81
CA ILE A 147 4.38 17.04 -0.62
C ILE A 147 4.88 18.47 -0.39
N ASP A 148 4.03 19.42 -0.71
CA ASP A 148 4.18 20.81 -0.32
C ASP A 148 3.42 21.06 1.00
N TRP A 149 4.13 21.34 2.07
CA TRP A 149 3.53 21.61 3.37
C TRP A 149 2.71 22.91 3.41
N SER A 150 2.82 23.77 2.38
CA SER A 150 1.98 24.96 2.21
C SER A 150 0.71 24.70 1.38
N ASP A 151 0.60 23.54 0.72
CA ASP A 151 -0.59 23.15 -0.04
C ASP A 151 -1.49 22.26 0.79
N ARG A 152 -2.57 22.85 1.37
CA ARG A 152 -3.54 22.09 2.17
C ARG A 152 -4.31 21.03 1.38
N SER A 153 -4.28 21.05 0.05
CA SER A 153 -4.95 20.03 -0.77
C SER A 153 -4.27 18.67 -0.72
N THR A 154 -2.99 18.65 -0.40
CA THR A 154 -2.14 17.45 -0.34
C THR A 154 -1.56 17.19 1.04
N CYS A 155 -1.06 18.19 1.76
CA CYS A 155 -0.36 17.99 3.04
C CYS A 155 -1.24 17.38 4.15
N VAL A 156 -2.55 17.53 4.06
CA VAL A 156 -3.50 16.97 5.03
C VAL A 156 -3.76 15.46 4.85
N LEU A 157 -3.32 14.87 3.74
CA LEU A 157 -3.65 13.50 3.36
C LEU A 157 -2.55 12.51 3.74
N PHE A 158 -1.31 12.78 3.34
CA PHE A 158 -0.25 11.80 3.26
C PHE A 158 0.48 11.59 4.58
N GLY A 159 0.99 10.38 4.77
CA GLY A 159 1.88 9.96 5.83
C GLY A 159 2.87 8.93 5.33
N ASP A 160 3.82 8.55 6.18
CA ASP A 160 4.91 7.62 5.91
C ASP A 160 4.70 6.32 6.67
N GLY A 161 5.18 5.22 6.09
CA GLY A 161 5.10 3.93 6.73
C GLY A 161 5.49 2.78 5.82
N ALA A 162 5.50 1.58 6.37
CA ALA A 162 5.77 0.35 5.66
C ALA A 162 4.92 -0.81 6.18
N GLY A 163 4.53 -1.69 5.28
CA GLY A 163 3.96 -2.99 5.60
C GLY A 163 4.63 -4.09 4.79
N ALA A 164 4.71 -5.28 5.36
CA ALA A 164 5.36 -6.42 4.73
C ALA A 164 4.55 -7.71 4.94
N MET A 165 4.72 -8.65 4.03
CA MET A 165 4.04 -9.93 4.00
C MET A 165 5.00 -11.03 3.58
N ILE A 166 4.97 -12.17 4.26
CA ILE A 166 5.64 -13.41 3.85
C ILE A 166 4.62 -14.31 3.14
N LEU A 167 4.98 -14.77 1.95
CA LEU A 167 4.21 -15.74 1.18
C LEU A 167 4.99 -17.03 1.01
N LYS A 168 4.28 -18.16 1.16
CA LYS A 168 4.82 -19.50 0.83
C LYS A 168 3.83 -20.28 -0.07
N PRO A 169 4.32 -21.25 -0.87
CA PRO A 169 3.44 -22.15 -1.63
C PRO A 169 2.64 -23.06 -0.68
N SER A 170 1.38 -23.27 -1.01
CA SER A 170 0.48 -24.14 -0.25
C SER A 170 -0.48 -24.88 -1.17
N SER A 171 -0.90 -26.09 -0.75
CA SER A 171 -2.03 -26.82 -1.33
C SER A 171 -3.37 -26.30 -0.80
N GLU A 172 -3.37 -25.65 0.38
CA GLU A 172 -4.54 -24.96 0.90
C GLU A 172 -4.76 -23.66 0.17
N THR A 173 -6.03 -23.27 0.04
CA THR A 173 -6.40 -22.04 -0.66
C THR A 173 -5.79 -20.82 0.03
N GLY A 174 -5.10 -20.00 -0.75
CA GLY A 174 -4.53 -18.72 -0.37
C GLY A 174 -5.01 -17.62 -1.31
N ILE A 175 -4.09 -17.02 -2.09
CA ILE A 175 -4.47 -16.06 -3.14
C ILE A 175 -5.23 -16.79 -4.24
N LEU A 176 -6.46 -16.36 -4.47
CA LEU A 176 -7.36 -16.91 -5.49
C LEU A 176 -7.14 -16.21 -6.84
N ASP A 177 -7.02 -14.89 -6.81
CA ASP A 177 -6.92 -14.07 -8.02
C ASP A 177 -6.21 -12.75 -7.73
N CYS A 178 -5.44 -12.28 -8.71
CA CYS A 178 -4.83 -10.96 -8.76
C CYS A 178 -5.20 -10.32 -10.10
N LYS A 179 -5.88 -9.19 -10.07
CA LYS A 179 -6.20 -8.41 -11.27
C LYS A 179 -5.53 -7.05 -11.22
N LEU A 180 -4.89 -6.69 -12.30
CA LEU A 180 -4.18 -5.43 -12.46
C LEU A 180 -4.73 -4.68 -13.67
N GLY A 181 -4.73 -3.35 -13.60
CA GLY A 181 -5.14 -2.50 -14.70
C GLY A 181 -4.50 -1.12 -14.64
N SER A 182 -4.44 -0.45 -15.78
CA SER A 182 -3.93 0.92 -15.89
C SER A 182 -4.59 1.68 -17.04
N ASP A 183 -4.62 3.01 -16.94
CA ASP A 183 -5.07 3.89 -18.00
C ASP A 183 -4.29 5.21 -17.98
N GLY A 184 -3.28 5.31 -18.84
CA GLY A 184 -2.36 6.45 -18.94
C GLY A 184 -3.00 7.78 -19.38
N LYS A 185 -4.27 7.78 -19.83
CA LYS A 185 -4.95 9.03 -20.19
C LYS A 185 -5.16 9.97 -19.00
N TYR A 186 -5.09 9.44 -17.78
CA TYR A 186 -5.29 10.19 -16.54
C TYR A 186 -3.98 10.66 -15.87
N LYS A 187 -2.82 10.48 -16.52
CA LYS A 187 -1.48 10.75 -15.97
C LYS A 187 -1.31 12.13 -15.32
N ASP A 188 -2.03 13.13 -15.80
CA ASP A 188 -1.89 14.53 -15.33
C ASP A 188 -2.77 14.84 -14.10
N LEU A 189 -3.62 13.90 -13.64
CA LEU A 189 -4.53 14.12 -12.51
C LEU A 189 -3.88 13.86 -11.14
N LEU A 190 -2.83 13.04 -11.11
CA LEU A 190 -2.05 12.73 -9.91
C LEU A 190 -0.64 12.37 -10.34
N LEU A 191 0.29 13.29 -10.15
CA LEU A 191 1.69 13.08 -10.55
C LEU A 191 2.66 13.88 -9.66
N TYR A 192 3.89 13.40 -9.59
CA TYR A 192 5.05 14.18 -9.17
C TYR A 192 5.84 14.59 -10.44
N PRO A 193 5.93 15.89 -10.77
CA PRO A 193 6.35 16.35 -12.09
C PRO A 193 7.89 16.41 -12.26
N ALA A 194 8.62 15.49 -11.66
CA ALA A 194 10.07 15.36 -11.79
C ALA A 194 10.50 13.90 -11.65
N GLY A 195 11.57 13.54 -12.32
CA GLY A 195 12.13 12.19 -12.29
C GLY A 195 13.57 12.19 -12.84
N PRO A 196 14.25 11.03 -12.81
CA PRO A 196 15.67 10.94 -13.22
C PRO A 196 15.96 11.41 -14.65
N SER A 197 15.00 11.25 -15.56
CA SER A 197 15.14 11.66 -16.97
C SER A 197 14.40 12.95 -17.33
N LYS A 198 13.62 13.49 -16.40
CA LYS A 198 12.81 14.69 -16.63
C LYS A 198 12.82 15.56 -15.39
N ASP A 199 13.28 16.80 -15.55
CA ASP A 199 13.29 17.80 -14.47
C ASP A 199 14.02 17.35 -13.20
N PHE A 200 15.06 16.49 -13.32
CA PHE A 200 15.81 15.92 -12.20
C PHE A 200 16.28 16.96 -11.19
N LYS A 201 16.71 18.15 -11.67
CA LYS A 201 17.19 19.24 -10.81
C LYS A 201 16.14 19.78 -9.84
N LYS A 202 14.86 19.50 -10.08
CA LYS A 202 13.75 19.94 -9.21
C LYS A 202 13.47 18.98 -8.05
N ILE A 203 14.06 17.78 -8.10
CA ILE A 203 13.89 16.81 -7.01
C ILE A 203 14.60 17.33 -5.75
N GLY A 204 13.89 17.37 -4.63
CA GLY A 204 14.44 17.81 -3.34
C GLY A 204 14.66 19.32 -3.18
N THR A 205 14.42 20.13 -4.22
CA THR A 205 14.58 21.61 -4.14
C THR A 205 13.30 22.32 -3.69
N GLY A 206 12.18 21.60 -3.61
CA GLY A 206 10.84 22.17 -3.36
C GLY A 206 10.19 22.79 -4.60
N GLU A 207 10.85 22.77 -5.78
CA GLU A 207 10.26 23.25 -7.04
C GLU A 207 9.29 22.22 -7.64
N ALA A 208 9.60 20.93 -7.51
CA ALA A 208 8.67 19.85 -7.86
C ALA A 208 7.84 19.48 -6.62
N LYS A 209 6.53 19.47 -6.78
CA LYS A 209 5.55 19.16 -5.73
C LYS A 209 4.53 18.20 -6.28
N LEU A 210 3.98 17.33 -5.42
CA LEU A 210 2.90 16.44 -5.81
C LEU A 210 1.69 17.25 -6.28
N ILE A 211 1.22 16.96 -7.49
CA ILE A 211 0.03 17.58 -8.10
C ILE A 211 -1.13 16.59 -8.00
N MET A 212 -2.28 17.05 -7.51
CA MET A 212 -3.48 16.23 -7.38
C MET A 212 -4.75 17.00 -7.72
N SER A 213 -5.45 16.60 -8.77
CA SER A 213 -6.81 17.07 -9.09
C SER A 213 -7.84 16.27 -8.27
N GLY A 214 -7.94 16.57 -6.96
CA GLY A 214 -8.65 15.73 -5.98
C GLY A 214 -10.09 15.34 -6.36
N SER A 215 -10.87 16.26 -6.96
CA SER A 215 -12.24 15.98 -7.40
C SER A 215 -12.29 14.95 -8.53
N ASP A 216 -11.40 15.04 -9.50
CA ASP A 216 -11.40 14.14 -10.65
C ASP A 216 -10.78 12.79 -10.29
N VAL A 217 -9.70 12.79 -9.48
CA VAL A 217 -9.15 11.57 -8.86
C VAL A 217 -10.26 10.83 -8.10
N PHE A 218 -11.04 11.51 -7.27
CA PHE A 218 -12.14 10.90 -6.51
C PHE A 218 -13.17 10.21 -7.43
N LYS A 219 -13.66 10.91 -8.46
CA LYS A 219 -14.68 10.36 -9.39
C LYS A 219 -14.18 9.11 -10.11
N VAL A 220 -12.93 9.16 -10.61
CA VAL A 220 -12.34 8.02 -11.34
C VAL A 220 -12.06 6.86 -10.38
N ALA A 221 -11.51 7.13 -9.20
CA ALA A 221 -11.20 6.12 -8.18
C ALA A 221 -12.44 5.34 -7.76
N VAL A 222 -13.52 6.03 -7.33
CA VAL A 222 -14.77 5.38 -6.90
C VAL A 222 -15.37 4.50 -7.99
N ARG A 223 -15.37 4.97 -9.25
CA ARG A 223 -15.89 4.18 -10.37
C ARG A 223 -15.01 2.95 -10.63
N THR A 224 -13.69 3.15 -10.68
CA THR A 224 -12.73 2.09 -11.06
C THR A 224 -12.62 1.02 -9.98
N LEU A 225 -12.45 1.40 -8.72
CA LEU A 225 -12.38 0.48 -7.59
C LEU A 225 -13.67 -0.34 -7.45
N GLY A 226 -14.82 0.34 -7.45
CA GLY A 226 -16.09 -0.40 -7.36
C GLY A 226 -16.30 -1.40 -8.49
N HIS A 227 -15.89 -1.09 -9.74
CA HIS A 227 -15.96 -2.02 -10.85
C HIS A 227 -14.95 -3.17 -10.70
N ALA A 228 -13.69 -2.85 -10.33
CA ALA A 228 -12.65 -3.85 -10.14
C ALA A 228 -12.99 -4.85 -9.03
N ALA A 229 -13.55 -4.36 -7.92
CA ALA A 229 -14.00 -5.21 -6.81
C ALA A 229 -15.15 -6.15 -7.22
N GLU A 230 -16.17 -5.63 -7.90
CA GLU A 230 -17.28 -6.47 -8.43
C GLU A 230 -16.77 -7.52 -9.43
N GLU A 231 -15.85 -7.12 -10.32
CA GLU A 231 -15.24 -8.03 -11.28
C GLU A 231 -14.39 -9.12 -10.60
N ALA A 232 -13.63 -8.77 -9.55
CA ALA A 232 -12.86 -9.74 -8.79
C ALA A 232 -13.74 -10.81 -8.15
N LEU A 233 -14.85 -10.42 -7.52
CA LEU A 233 -15.80 -11.37 -6.94
C LEU A 233 -16.47 -12.24 -8.02
N LYS A 234 -17.01 -11.61 -9.06
CA LYS A 234 -17.72 -12.29 -10.15
C LYS A 234 -16.87 -13.33 -10.88
N SER A 235 -15.62 -12.98 -11.21
CA SER A 235 -14.72 -13.89 -11.95
C SER A 235 -14.28 -15.11 -11.12
N ASN A 236 -14.39 -15.01 -9.78
CA ASN A 236 -14.10 -16.11 -8.86
C ASN A 236 -15.39 -16.84 -8.39
N ASN A 237 -16.56 -16.51 -8.96
CA ASN A 237 -17.87 -17.05 -8.56
C ASN A 237 -18.16 -16.87 -7.06
N VAL A 238 -17.78 -15.72 -6.51
CA VAL A 238 -17.98 -15.33 -5.11
C VAL A 238 -19.13 -14.33 -5.04
N ASN A 239 -20.13 -14.59 -4.19
CA ASN A 239 -21.18 -13.64 -3.87
C ASN A 239 -20.68 -12.58 -2.89
N LYS A 240 -21.25 -11.38 -2.91
CA LYS A 240 -20.84 -10.27 -2.02
C LYS A 240 -20.96 -10.63 -0.53
N GLU A 241 -21.96 -11.41 -0.18
CA GLU A 241 -22.26 -11.87 1.19
C GLU A 241 -21.17 -12.79 1.74
N GLU A 242 -20.46 -13.52 0.86
CA GLU A 242 -19.38 -14.42 1.23
C GLU A 242 -18.08 -13.68 1.58
N LEU A 243 -18.00 -12.38 1.21
CA LEU A 243 -16.85 -11.56 1.55
C LEU A 243 -16.85 -11.26 3.06
N ASP A 244 -15.79 -11.69 3.74
CA ASP A 244 -15.63 -11.41 5.17
C ASP A 244 -15.05 -10.01 5.38
N TRP A 245 -14.02 -9.63 4.63
CA TRP A 245 -13.29 -8.39 4.83
C TRP A 245 -12.91 -7.69 3.54
N LEU A 246 -13.07 -6.37 3.52
CA LEU A 246 -12.46 -5.47 2.55
C LEU A 246 -11.26 -4.76 3.20
N VAL A 247 -10.08 -4.86 2.58
CA VAL A 247 -8.86 -4.16 2.96
C VAL A 247 -8.46 -3.21 1.83
N PRO A 248 -9.07 -2.02 1.75
CA PRO A 248 -8.82 -1.07 0.67
C PRO A 248 -7.56 -0.26 0.89
N HIS A 249 -7.01 0.31 -0.17
CA HIS A 249 -6.06 1.41 -0.07
C HIS A 249 -6.63 2.55 0.79
N GLN A 250 -5.86 3.02 1.77
CA GLN A 250 -6.27 4.01 2.75
C GLN A 250 -6.09 5.44 2.24
N ALA A 251 -6.62 5.72 1.04
CA ALA A 251 -6.47 7.03 0.40
C ALA A 251 -7.27 8.14 1.08
N ASN A 252 -8.54 7.85 1.35
CA ASN A 252 -9.53 8.80 1.85
C ASN A 252 -10.78 8.02 2.29
N LEU A 253 -11.29 8.29 3.47
CA LEU A 253 -12.46 7.59 4.03
C LEU A 253 -13.69 7.63 3.09
N ARG A 254 -13.91 8.73 2.37
CA ARG A 254 -15.05 8.87 1.46
C ARG A 254 -14.95 7.96 0.24
N ILE A 255 -13.75 7.70 -0.28
CA ILE A 255 -13.52 6.72 -1.36
C ILE A 255 -13.81 5.32 -0.82
N ILE A 256 -13.28 4.98 0.35
CA ILE A 256 -13.49 3.69 1.01
C ILE A 256 -14.98 3.43 1.24
N GLN A 257 -15.70 4.40 1.80
CA GLN A 257 -17.15 4.30 2.02
C GLN A 257 -17.95 4.11 0.72
N ALA A 258 -17.53 4.80 -0.35
CA ALA A 258 -18.19 4.66 -1.65
C ALA A 258 -18.01 3.26 -2.25
N THR A 259 -16.82 2.67 -2.14
CA THR A 259 -16.58 1.29 -2.57
C THR A 259 -17.33 0.28 -1.70
N ALA A 260 -17.27 0.41 -0.39
CA ALA A 260 -18.01 -0.47 0.53
C ALA A 260 -19.52 -0.44 0.23
N LYS A 261 -20.10 0.76 0.02
CA LYS A 261 -21.50 0.92 -0.36
C LYS A 261 -21.84 0.22 -1.69
N ARG A 262 -20.95 0.28 -2.68
CA ARG A 262 -21.17 -0.40 -3.98
C ARG A 262 -21.11 -1.92 -3.86
N LEU A 263 -20.27 -2.43 -2.98
CA LEU A 263 -20.21 -3.86 -2.63
C LEU A 263 -21.34 -4.29 -1.68
N GLU A 264 -22.17 -3.36 -1.21
CA GLU A 264 -23.22 -3.60 -0.20
C GLU A 264 -22.62 -4.14 1.10
N LEU A 265 -21.35 -3.80 1.37
CA LEU A 265 -20.61 -4.26 2.54
C LEU A 265 -20.74 -3.23 3.68
N PRO A 266 -21.14 -3.64 4.90
CA PRO A 266 -21.16 -2.76 6.06
C PRO A 266 -19.74 -2.33 6.44
N LEU A 267 -19.58 -1.11 6.98
CA LEU A 267 -18.25 -0.56 7.29
C LEU A 267 -17.51 -1.36 8.38
N GLU A 268 -18.23 -2.11 9.20
CA GLU A 268 -17.67 -3.03 10.21
C GLU A 268 -16.86 -4.17 9.59
N LYS A 269 -17.11 -4.48 8.32
CA LYS A 269 -16.33 -5.45 7.50
C LYS A 269 -15.23 -4.79 6.66
N VAL A 270 -14.94 -3.52 6.91
CA VAL A 270 -13.86 -2.77 6.23
C VAL A 270 -12.75 -2.48 7.22
N ILE A 271 -11.52 -2.85 6.88
CA ILE A 271 -10.37 -2.47 7.70
C ILE A 271 -10.02 -1.01 7.43
N LEU A 272 -10.17 -0.18 8.43
CA LEU A 272 -9.88 1.24 8.40
C LEU A 272 -8.67 1.56 9.27
N THR A 273 -7.69 2.25 8.69
CA THR A 273 -6.50 2.76 9.38
C THR A 273 -6.17 4.19 8.94
N VAL A 274 -6.93 4.73 7.99
CA VAL A 274 -6.71 6.06 7.42
C VAL A 274 -6.74 7.18 8.47
N GLN A 275 -7.53 7.02 9.53
CA GLN A 275 -7.62 7.99 10.61
C GLN A 275 -6.30 8.15 11.39
N ASP A 276 -5.56 7.06 11.55
CA ASP A 276 -4.35 7.01 12.35
C ASP A 276 -3.05 7.07 11.52
N HIS A 277 -3.10 6.55 10.30
CA HIS A 277 -1.91 6.44 9.45
C HIS A 277 -1.84 7.51 8.35
N GLY A 278 -2.98 8.12 7.99
CA GLY A 278 -3.10 8.89 6.75
C GLY A 278 -2.99 8.01 5.51
N ASN A 279 -2.75 8.64 4.37
CA ASN A 279 -2.47 7.94 3.12
C ASN A 279 -0.98 7.64 3.00
N THR A 280 -0.59 6.40 3.24
CA THR A 280 0.79 5.92 3.11
C THR A 280 1.06 5.23 1.77
N SER A 281 0.31 5.59 0.71
CA SER A 281 0.46 5.08 -0.65
C SER A 281 0.54 3.54 -0.70
N ALA A 282 1.58 2.94 -1.29
CA ALA A 282 1.74 1.49 -1.41
C ALA A 282 1.82 0.75 -0.05
N ALA A 283 2.23 1.41 1.02
CA ALA A 283 2.30 0.81 2.35
C ALA A 283 0.93 0.60 3.00
N SER A 284 -0.11 1.31 2.56
CA SER A 284 -1.40 1.38 3.26
C SER A 284 -2.12 0.05 3.40
N ILE A 285 -2.15 -0.76 2.33
CA ILE A 285 -2.83 -2.08 2.33
C ILE A 285 -2.13 -3.08 3.24
N PRO A 286 -0.81 -3.36 3.09
CA PRO A 286 -0.16 -4.32 3.96
C PRO A 286 -0.17 -3.90 5.43
N MET A 287 -0.12 -2.60 5.72
CA MET A 287 -0.28 -2.09 7.08
C MET A 287 -1.69 -2.31 7.62
N ALA A 288 -2.73 -2.02 6.83
CA ALA A 288 -4.12 -2.23 7.22
C ALA A 288 -4.42 -3.73 7.43
N LEU A 289 -3.92 -4.58 6.54
CA LEU A 289 -4.03 -6.03 6.68
C LEU A 289 -3.39 -6.52 7.98
N ASP A 290 -2.16 -6.09 8.29
CA ASP A 290 -1.48 -6.43 9.55
C ASP A 290 -2.27 -5.96 10.77
N VAL A 291 -2.90 -4.77 10.73
CA VAL A 291 -3.79 -4.30 11.80
C VAL A 291 -4.95 -5.27 12.00
N GLY A 292 -5.70 -5.58 10.93
CA GLY A 292 -6.87 -6.46 11.02
C GLY A 292 -6.56 -7.89 11.46
N ILE A 293 -5.37 -8.39 11.12
CA ILE A 293 -4.90 -9.70 11.57
C ILE A 293 -4.51 -9.66 13.06
N ARG A 294 -3.75 -8.64 13.48
CA ARG A 294 -3.22 -8.54 14.84
C ARG A 294 -4.28 -8.24 15.89
N ASP A 295 -5.33 -7.52 15.53
CA ASP A 295 -6.44 -7.24 16.45
C ASP A 295 -7.53 -8.33 16.45
N GLY A 296 -7.33 -9.40 15.64
CA GLY A 296 -8.17 -10.59 15.61
C GLY A 296 -9.44 -10.45 14.76
N ARG A 297 -9.63 -9.33 14.05
CA ARG A 297 -10.75 -9.19 13.10
C ARG A 297 -10.59 -10.16 11.94
N ILE A 298 -9.45 -10.16 11.27
CA ILE A 298 -9.16 -11.08 10.17
C ILE A 298 -8.60 -12.39 10.74
N GLN A 299 -9.29 -13.50 10.49
CA GLN A 299 -8.94 -14.83 10.97
C GLN A 299 -8.67 -15.80 9.83
N ARG A 300 -7.90 -16.85 10.11
CA ARG A 300 -7.60 -17.91 9.13
C ARG A 300 -8.88 -18.51 8.56
N GLY A 301 -8.87 -18.72 7.24
CA GLY A 301 -10.02 -19.24 6.49
C GLY A 301 -10.97 -18.18 5.97
N GLN A 302 -10.92 -16.93 6.43
CA GLN A 302 -11.79 -15.86 5.97
C GLN A 302 -11.40 -15.32 4.60
N LEU A 303 -12.41 -14.87 3.85
CA LEU A 303 -12.24 -14.30 2.51
C LEU A 303 -11.99 -12.80 2.59
N VAL A 304 -10.87 -12.37 2.04
CA VAL A 304 -10.38 -11.00 2.08
C VAL A 304 -10.22 -10.47 0.66
N LEU A 305 -10.78 -9.31 0.36
CA LEU A 305 -10.54 -8.56 -0.86
C LEU A 305 -9.65 -7.35 -0.52
N MET A 306 -8.50 -7.27 -1.15
CA MET A 306 -7.65 -6.08 -1.15
C MET A 306 -7.82 -5.32 -2.46
N GLU A 307 -7.85 -3.99 -2.42
CA GLU A 307 -7.97 -3.17 -3.62
C GLU A 307 -7.16 -1.88 -3.50
N ALA A 308 -6.52 -1.47 -4.58
CA ALA A 308 -5.76 -0.24 -4.68
C ALA A 308 -6.04 0.54 -5.96
N PHE A 309 -5.84 1.86 -5.86
CA PHE A 309 -5.89 2.80 -6.97
C PHE A 309 -4.81 3.87 -6.74
N GLY A 310 -4.05 4.20 -7.78
CA GLY A 310 -2.94 5.14 -7.67
C GLY A 310 -2.69 5.95 -8.92
N GLY A 311 -1.71 6.86 -8.82
CA GLY A 311 -1.24 7.66 -9.95
C GLY A 311 -0.91 6.80 -11.17
N GLY A 312 -1.18 7.37 -12.37
CA GLY A 312 -0.96 6.69 -13.64
C GLY A 312 -2.15 6.83 -14.61
N PHE A 313 -3.44 6.43 -14.43
CA PHE A 313 -3.78 5.70 -13.22
C PHE A 313 -3.43 4.22 -13.31
N THR A 314 -3.15 3.65 -12.16
CA THR A 314 -3.01 2.22 -11.95
C THR A 314 -4.03 1.74 -10.93
N TRP A 315 -4.47 0.49 -11.01
CA TRP A 315 -5.33 -0.14 -10.00
C TRP A 315 -5.10 -1.64 -9.95
N GLY A 316 -5.56 -2.25 -8.90
CA GLY A 316 -5.55 -3.71 -8.81
C GLY A 316 -6.35 -4.22 -7.62
N THR A 317 -6.70 -5.50 -7.71
CA THR A 317 -7.37 -6.26 -6.66
C THR A 317 -6.65 -7.57 -6.42
N VAL A 318 -6.68 -8.02 -5.17
CA VAL A 318 -6.28 -9.38 -4.78
C VAL A 318 -7.41 -9.96 -3.94
N LEU A 319 -7.96 -11.08 -4.38
CA LEU A 319 -8.91 -11.89 -3.63
C LEU A 319 -8.16 -13.07 -3.03
N MET A 320 -8.23 -13.23 -1.73
CA MET A 320 -7.54 -14.34 -1.05
C MET A 320 -8.36 -14.92 0.09
N ARG A 321 -8.08 -16.16 0.42
CA ARG A 321 -8.47 -16.78 1.69
C ARG A 321 -7.26 -16.73 2.63
N TYR A 322 -7.45 -16.03 3.78
CA TYR A 322 -6.36 -15.80 4.73
C TYR A 322 -5.98 -17.04 5.54
#